data_469794aa05d7fcbd004259b3a6685c76
#
_entry.id   469794aa05d7fcbd004259b3a6685c76
#
_cell.length_a   1.000
_cell.length_b   1.000
_cell.length_c   1.000
_cell.angle_alpha   90.00
_cell.angle_beta   90.00
_cell.angle_gamma   90.00
#
_symmetry.space_group_name_H-M   'P 1'
#
loop_
_entity.id
_entity.type
_entity.pdbx_description
1 polymer ?
#
loop_
_entity_poly.entity_id
_entity_poly.type
_entity_poly.pdbx_seq_one_letter_code
_entity_poly.pdbx_strand_id
1 'polypeptide(L)'
;MFYHTEAKPQGWRAVAVFDDRGDRLLYLGRSSTQVRAGFGQAYFEVLDDEERDHVRAISLQRWHGAPDAGRWLHQTNLSVPTLAKVARTA
;
A
#
# COMPACT_ATOMS: atom_id res chain seq x y z
N MET A 1 2.96 28.65 -5.22
CA MET A 1 2.84 28.20 -5.24
C MET A 1 2.39 27.54 -5.42
N PHE A 2 2.19 27.34 -5.52
CA PHE A 2 1.98 26.76 -5.64
C PHE A 2 1.57 26.02 -5.43
N TYR A 3 1.27 25.65 -5.22
CA TYR A 3 1.14 25.00 -5.01
C TYR A 3 0.56 24.37 -4.46
N HIS A 4 0.26 24.33 -3.98
CA HIS A 4 -0.21 23.80 -3.41
C HIS A 4 -0.73 22.93 -3.54
N THR A 5 -1.20 22.78 -3.92
CA THR A 5 -1.77 22.02 -4.25
C THR A 5 -1.25 20.91 -4.40
N GLU A 6 -0.58 20.89 -4.84
CA GLU A 6 0.12 20.04 -4.91
C GLU A 6 0.18 19.45 -3.88
N ALA A 7 -0.15 19.90 -3.36
CA ALA A 7 -0.11 19.53 -2.16
C ALA A 7 -1.00 18.50 -1.86
N LYS A 8 -1.81 18.24 -2.47
CA LYS A 8 -2.61 17.34 -2.19
C LYS A 8 -2.13 16.18 -2.37
N PRO A 9 -1.70 15.70 -1.87
CA PRO A 9 -1.10 14.69 -2.04
C PRO A 9 -1.49 13.61 -1.60
N GLN A 10 -1.97 13.63 -0.97
CA GLN A 10 -2.34 12.78 -0.58
C GLN A 10 -2.24 11.62 -0.98
N GLY A 11 -2.08 11.10 -1.02
CA GLY A 11 -1.93 9.86 -1.34
C GLY A 11 -2.53 8.85 -0.55
N TRP A 12 -2.54 7.68 -1.15
CA TRP A 12 -2.94 6.44 -0.52
C TRP A 12 -1.83 5.45 -0.75
N ARG A 13 -1.68 4.49 0.17
CA ARG A 13 -0.63 3.48 -0.01
C ARG A 13 -1.06 2.15 0.59
N ALA A 14 -0.47 1.08 0.08
CA ALA A 14 -0.59 -0.25 0.66
C ALA A 14 0.74 -0.61 1.28
N VAL A 15 0.72 -1.06 2.51
CA VAL A 15 1.91 -1.37 3.28
C VAL A 15 1.79 -2.78 3.82
N ALA A 16 2.80 -3.60 3.56
CA ALA A 16 2.85 -4.94 4.13
C ALA A 16 3.30 -4.84 5.58
N VAL A 17 2.52 -5.44 6.46
CA VAL A 17 2.84 -5.50 7.88
C VAL A 17 3.29 -6.92 8.18
N PHE A 18 4.50 -7.07 8.71
CA PHE A 18 5.09 -8.38 8.98
C PHE A 18 4.99 -8.73 10.46
N ASP A 19 5.11 -10.00 10.77
CA ASP A 19 5.11 -10.45 12.14
C ASP A 19 6.51 -10.40 12.77
N ASP A 20 7.57 -10.25 11.97
CA ASP A 20 8.95 -10.37 12.45
C ASP A 20 9.86 -9.21 12.05
N ARG A 21 9.37 -8.23 11.35
CA ARG A 21 10.21 -7.13 10.83
C ARG A 21 9.35 -5.89 10.60
N GLY A 22 10.01 -4.80 10.20
CA GLY A 22 9.30 -3.55 9.95
C GLY A 22 8.45 -3.57 8.70
N ASP A 23 7.56 -2.61 8.60
CA ASP A 23 6.62 -2.53 7.49
C ASP A 23 7.33 -2.25 6.17
N ARG A 24 6.72 -2.67 5.08
CA ARG A 24 7.28 -2.46 3.75
C ARG A 24 6.24 -1.84 2.83
N LEU A 25 6.58 -0.74 2.18
CA LEU A 25 5.70 -0.11 1.20
C LEU A 25 5.54 -1.02 -0.02
N LEU A 26 4.31 -1.27 -0.41
CA LEU A 26 4.01 -2.06 -1.60
C LEU A 26 3.62 -1.19 -2.79
N TYR A 27 2.74 -0.23 -2.58
CA TYR A 27 2.19 0.54 -3.68
C TYR A 27 1.72 1.90 -3.18
N LEU A 28 1.97 2.92 -3.98
CA LEU A 28 1.58 4.29 -3.66
C LEU A 28 0.70 4.82 -4.78
N GLY A 29 -0.41 5.41 -4.45
CA GLY A 29 -1.34 5.91 -5.45
C GLY A 29 -2.08 7.15 -4.98
N ARG A 30 -2.88 7.72 -5.87
CA ARG A 30 -3.61 8.93 -5.58
C ARG A 30 -5.00 8.69 -5.02
N SER A 31 -5.48 7.47 -5.10
CA SER A 31 -6.80 7.12 -4.59
C SER A 31 -6.79 5.73 -4.05
N SER A 32 -7.76 5.40 -3.21
CA SER A 32 -7.88 4.04 -2.69
C SER A 32 -8.17 3.06 -3.83
N THR A 33 -8.93 3.48 -4.83
CA THR A 33 -9.23 2.63 -5.98
C THR A 33 -7.95 2.27 -6.74
N GLN A 34 -7.07 3.25 -6.96
CA GLN A 34 -5.81 3.01 -7.64
C GLN A 34 -4.94 2.04 -6.86
N VAL A 35 -4.84 2.22 -5.55
CA VAL A 35 -4.04 1.35 -4.71
C VAL A 35 -4.62 -0.06 -4.69
N ARG A 36 -5.94 -0.19 -4.58
CA ARG A 36 -6.57 -1.50 -4.58
C ARG A 36 -6.35 -2.23 -5.90
N ALA A 37 -6.28 -1.49 -7.00
CA ALA A 37 -6.03 -2.11 -8.30
C ALA A 37 -4.59 -2.54 -8.49
N GLY A 38 -3.63 -1.85 -7.87
CA GLY A 38 -2.22 -2.08 -8.14
C GLY A 38 -1.45 -2.89 -7.11
N PHE A 39 -1.94 -2.98 -5.87
CA PHE A 39 -1.12 -3.56 -4.81
C PHE A 39 -0.92 -5.07 -4.97
N GLY A 40 -1.87 -5.76 -5.60
CA GLY A 40 -1.78 -7.21 -5.71
C GLY A 40 -0.57 -7.65 -6.53
N GLN A 41 -0.35 -6.99 -7.66
CA GLN A 41 0.82 -7.29 -8.47
C GLN A 41 2.10 -6.85 -7.76
N ALA A 42 2.08 -5.67 -7.13
CA ALA A 42 3.23 -5.16 -6.41
C ALA A 42 3.63 -6.09 -5.26
N TYR A 43 2.67 -6.72 -4.61
CA TYR A 43 2.93 -7.68 -3.55
C TYR A 43 3.90 -8.78 -4.01
N PHE A 44 3.70 -9.31 -5.21
CA PHE A 44 4.57 -10.36 -5.73
C PHE A 44 5.86 -9.81 -6.33
N GLU A 45 5.87 -8.56 -6.77
CA GLU A 45 7.08 -7.96 -7.33
C GLU A 45 8.03 -7.45 -6.26
N VAL A 46 7.48 -6.89 -5.19
CA VAL A 46 8.30 -6.26 -4.15
C VAL A 46 8.78 -7.28 -3.13
N LEU A 47 7.95 -8.26 -2.78
CA LEU A 47 8.27 -9.23 -1.74
C LEU A 47 8.70 -10.56 -2.35
N ASP A 48 9.75 -11.16 -1.81
CA ASP A 48 10.13 -12.52 -2.20
C ASP A 48 9.32 -13.55 -1.40
N ASP A 49 9.56 -14.83 -1.68
CA ASP A 49 8.79 -15.89 -1.05
C ASP A 49 8.92 -15.89 0.46
N GLU A 50 10.13 -15.65 0.96
CA GLU A 50 10.37 -15.66 2.40
C GLU A 50 9.63 -14.51 3.07
N GLU A 51 9.69 -13.32 2.45
CA GLU A 51 8.98 -12.16 3.00
C GLU A 51 7.48 -12.38 3.01
N ARG A 52 6.94 -12.96 1.94
CA ARG A 52 5.49 -13.18 1.87
C ARG A 52 5.00 -14.14 2.96
N ASP A 53 5.84 -15.08 3.38
CA ASP A 53 5.46 -16.02 4.44
C ASP A 53 5.28 -15.31 5.80
N HIS A 54 5.85 -14.14 5.95
CA HIS A 54 5.79 -13.41 7.22
C HIS A 54 4.82 -12.23 7.18
N VAL A 55 4.07 -12.04 6.09
CA VAL A 55 3.10 -10.97 6.02
C VAL A 55 1.91 -11.32 6.90
N ARG A 56 1.63 -10.43 7.85
CA ARG A 56 0.50 -10.61 8.75
C ARG A 56 -0.74 -9.88 8.24
N ALA A 57 -0.56 -8.76 7.58
CA ALA A 57 -1.67 -7.97 7.06
C ALA A 57 -1.14 -7.00 6.01
N ILE A 58 -2.04 -6.51 5.17
CA ILE A 58 -1.71 -5.41 4.26
C ILE A 58 -2.60 -4.25 4.64
N SER A 59 -1.98 -3.14 5.03
CA SER A 59 -2.69 -1.96 5.53
C SER A 59 -2.89 -0.97 4.40
N LEU A 60 -4.14 -0.60 4.16
CA LEU A 60 -4.45 0.52 3.27
C LEU A 60 -4.40 1.78 4.11
N GLN A 61 -3.56 2.73 3.71
CA GLN A 61 -3.33 3.94 4.48
C GLN A 61 -3.56 5.17 3.63
N ARG A 62 -4.01 6.23 4.27
CA ARG A 62 -4.25 7.50 3.63
C ARG A 62 -3.42 8.58 4.31
N TRP A 63 -2.82 9.45 3.51
CA TRP A 63 -2.10 10.59 4.07
C TRP A 63 -3.11 11.58 4.63
N HIS A 64 -2.87 12.04 5.84
CA HIS A 64 -3.72 13.00 6.51
C HIS A 64 -2.87 14.17 6.96
N GLY A 65 -3.22 15.36 6.48
CA GLY A 65 -2.53 16.56 6.84
C GLY A 65 -1.77 17.18 5.68
N ALA A 66 -1.00 18.22 5.98
CA ALA A 66 -0.19 18.89 4.97
C ALA A 66 0.94 17.97 4.50
N PRO A 67 1.50 18.23 3.31
CA PRO A 67 2.55 17.35 2.79
C PRO A 67 3.75 17.20 3.72
N ASP A 68 4.11 18.25 4.45
CA ASP A 68 5.27 18.21 5.33
C ASP A 68 4.89 18.14 6.81
N ALA A 69 3.63 18.02 7.13
CA ALA A 69 3.19 18.03 8.53
C ALA A 69 2.00 17.11 8.74
N GLY A 70 1.95 16.04 8.00
CA GLY A 70 0.87 15.07 8.13
C GLY A 70 1.40 13.72 8.56
N ARG A 71 0.55 12.72 8.40
CA ARG A 71 0.93 11.35 8.73
C ARG A 71 0.04 10.38 7.98
N TRP A 72 0.51 9.13 7.90
CA TRP A 72 -0.28 8.06 7.32
C TRP A 72 -1.21 7.48 8.37
N LEU A 73 -2.47 7.31 8.00
CA LEU A 73 -3.47 6.73 8.88
C LEU A 73 -4.00 5.46 8.26
N HIS A 74 -4.05 4.42 9.07
CA HIS A 74 -4.62 3.13 8.67
C HIS A 74 -6.11 3.30 8.40
N GLN A 75 -6.57 2.80 7.26
CA GLN A 75 -7.98 2.84 6.90
C GLN A 75 -8.64 1.47 7.05
N THR A 76 -8.03 0.46 6.47
CA THR A 76 -8.56 -0.89 6.52
C THR A 76 -7.47 -1.86 6.09
N ASN A 77 -7.70 -3.14 6.31
CA ASN A 77 -6.81 -4.18 5.80
C ASN A 77 -7.29 -4.61 4.42
N LEU A 78 -6.34 -4.85 3.53
CA LEU A 78 -6.61 -5.40 2.22
C LEU A 78 -6.39 -6.91 2.26
N SER A 79 -7.07 -7.63 1.38
CA SER A 79 -6.89 -9.08 1.30
C SER A 79 -5.50 -9.41 0.80
N VAL A 80 -4.85 -10.37 1.43
CA VAL A 80 -3.52 -10.82 0.99
C VAL A 80 -3.69 -11.55 -0.33
N PRO A 81 -2.95 -11.14 -1.39
CA PRO A 81 -3.11 -11.78 -2.70
C PRO A 81 -2.59 -13.20 -2.69
N THR A 82 -3.13 -14.01 -3.60
CA THR A 82 -2.62 -15.34 -3.85
C THR A 82 -2.23 -15.45 -5.31
N LEU A 83 -1.30 -16.35 -5.62
CA LEU A 83 -0.86 -16.53 -7.00
C LEU A 83 -2.01 -16.94 -7.91
N ALA A 84 -2.90 -17.81 -7.42
CA ALA A 84 -4.03 -18.23 -8.20
C ALA A 84 -4.95 -17.06 -8.57
N LYS A 85 -5.16 -16.16 -7.62
CA LYS A 85 -6.01 -15.01 -7.87
C LYS A 85 -5.36 -14.03 -8.85
N VAL A 86 -4.07 -13.79 -8.69
CA VAL A 86 -3.35 -12.90 -9.58
C VAL A 86 -3.30 -13.48 -11.00
N ALA A 87 -3.02 -14.77 -11.11
CA ALA A 87 -2.96 -15.42 -12.43
C ALA A 87 -4.30 -15.36 -13.14
N ARG A 88 -5.38 -15.40 -12.39
CA ARG A 88 -6.70 -15.39 -13.00
C ARG A 88 -7.03 -14.01 -13.57
N THR A 89 -6.50 -12.95 -13.00
CA THR A 89 -6.75 -11.61 -13.50
C THR A 89 -5.83 -11.23 -14.64
N ALA A 90 -4.80 -11.99 -14.87
CA ALA A 90 -3.90 -11.74 -15.99
C ALA A 90 -4.46 -12.32 -17.32
#